data_15878b6c39a78c8e84cd7eb2396a33c7
#
_entry.id   15878b6c39a78c8e84cd7eb2396a33c7
#
_cell.length_a   1.000
_cell.length_b   1.000
_cell.length_c   1.000
_cell.angle_alpha   90.00
_cell.angle_beta   90.00
_cell.angle_gamma   90.00
#
_symmetry.space_group_name_H-M   'P 1'
#
loop_
_entity.id
_entity.type
_entity.pdbx_description
1 polymer ?
#
loop_
_entity_poly.entity_id
_entity_poly.type
_entity_poly.pdbx_seq_one_letter_code
_entity_poly.pdbx_strand_id
1 'polypeptide(L)'
;MVTSHELLPRFKSMLANLPNIKTIVYMEDQLVKTCTTGFKSDVDIVAFRHVVSNGADNVEIGDSPPTPSDTAIVMYTSGSTGTPKGVILTHKNLIATMKCLMFMLKPKNDIYIAFLPLAHVLELLSENTMLLFGIKVGYSSPNTMTDMSTKVRKGYKGDASVLRPTMMCAVPLIMDRIYKNIIDSVEKRGPTFKRIFEFCFNYKLYWVKQGMQTPILDRLVFNKIKKLLGGQMNFILVGGAPLSQTTHDFIRVCLGAMVVQGYSLTESTCTGTVMESNDLSTGTVGCPMTGLKVKLVDWEEGNYKIKDDPNPRGEIILGGDTISKGYFNLPDKTQEDFFQENGVNWFRTGDIGEFDKNGKLKIVDRKKDLVKLQLGEYVSLGKVEAQLKTHHLVENICVYGDPYKKYTVALVSFNKSYILSL
;
A
#
# COMPACT_ATOMS: atom_id res chain seq x y z
N MET A 1 24.50 -12.33 5.34
CA MET A 1 23.52 -11.22 5.33
C MET A 1 23.59 -10.52 3.99
N VAL A 2 22.46 -10.06 3.42
CA VAL A 2 22.45 -9.30 2.15
C VAL A 2 21.89 -7.88 2.39
N THR A 3 22.53 -6.85 1.80
CA THR A 3 22.13 -5.45 1.98
C THR A 3 22.41 -4.63 0.71
N SER A 4 21.93 -3.39 0.66
CA SER A 4 22.32 -2.42 -0.40
C SER A 4 23.61 -1.69 -0.03
N HIS A 5 24.29 -1.13 -1.02
CA HIS A 5 25.49 -0.30 -0.80
C HIS A 5 25.22 0.91 0.12
N GLU A 6 24.02 1.48 0.03
CA GLU A 6 23.61 2.63 0.85
C GLU A 6 23.48 2.29 2.35
N LEU A 7 23.01 1.07 2.66
CA LEU A 7 22.80 0.61 4.03
C LEU A 7 24.06 -0.03 4.64
N LEU A 8 25.01 -0.48 3.82
CA LEU A 8 26.21 -1.17 4.26
C LEU A 8 26.95 -0.42 5.40
N PRO A 9 27.16 0.90 5.36
CA PRO A 9 27.85 1.62 6.43
C PRO A 9 27.18 1.52 7.81
N ARG A 10 25.87 1.32 7.87
CA ARG A 10 25.13 1.20 9.14
C ARG A 10 25.51 -0.05 9.92
N PHE A 11 25.97 -1.10 9.23
CA PHE A 11 26.37 -2.35 9.89
C PHE A 11 27.66 -2.24 10.66
N LYS A 12 28.52 -1.25 10.39
CA LYS A 12 29.78 -1.05 11.14
C LYS A 12 29.56 -0.98 12.64
N SER A 13 28.57 -0.21 13.08
CA SER A 13 28.22 -0.09 14.50
C SER A 13 27.37 -1.25 15.03
N MET A 14 26.59 -1.90 14.16
CA MET A 14 25.68 -2.98 14.56
C MET A 14 26.37 -4.32 14.76
N LEU A 15 27.48 -4.59 14.04
CA LEU A 15 28.18 -5.87 14.07
C LEU A 15 28.73 -6.23 15.47
N ALA A 16 28.90 -5.25 16.37
CA ALA A 16 29.26 -5.51 17.76
C ALA A 16 28.23 -6.41 18.45
N ASN A 17 26.94 -6.24 18.10
CA ASN A 17 25.81 -6.94 18.69
C ASN A 17 25.33 -8.14 17.82
N LEU A 18 26.05 -8.45 16.75
CA LEU A 18 25.69 -9.50 15.78
C LEU A 18 26.85 -10.50 15.57
N PRO A 19 27.22 -11.28 16.60
CA PRO A 19 28.43 -12.14 16.56
C PRO A 19 28.33 -13.27 15.55
N ASN A 20 27.13 -13.64 15.13
CA ASN A 20 26.88 -14.72 14.18
C ASN A 20 26.98 -14.30 12.71
N ILE A 21 27.12 -13.00 12.42
CA ILE A 21 27.28 -12.52 11.05
C ILE A 21 28.76 -12.65 10.66
N LYS A 22 29.04 -13.53 9.72
CA LYS A 22 30.39 -13.78 9.17
C LYS A 22 30.58 -13.20 7.77
N THR A 23 29.49 -13.06 7.00
CA THR A 23 29.56 -12.53 5.64
C THR A 23 28.43 -11.54 5.40
N ILE A 24 28.76 -10.38 4.84
CA ILE A 24 27.80 -9.41 4.35
C ILE A 24 27.97 -9.30 2.84
N VAL A 25 26.92 -9.65 2.11
CA VAL A 25 26.84 -9.47 0.65
C VAL A 25 26.17 -8.13 0.40
N TYR A 26 26.79 -7.26 -0.38
CA TYR A 26 26.16 -5.98 -0.74
C TYR A 26 25.84 -5.90 -2.23
N MET A 27 24.66 -5.34 -2.52
CA MET A 27 24.25 -4.98 -3.89
C MET A 27 24.97 -3.70 -4.29
N GLU A 28 25.79 -3.77 -5.34
CA GLU A 28 26.56 -2.62 -5.79
C GLU A 28 25.68 -1.56 -6.48
N ASP A 29 26.06 -0.31 -6.33
CA ASP A 29 25.56 0.77 -7.19
C ASP A 29 26.37 0.83 -8.49
N GLN A 30 25.73 1.16 -9.59
CA GLN A 30 26.40 1.26 -10.90
C GLN A 30 27.23 2.54 -11.06
N LEU A 31 26.93 3.57 -10.28
CA LEU A 31 27.50 4.91 -10.41
C LEU A 31 28.41 5.30 -9.26
N VAL A 32 28.24 4.66 -8.09
CA VAL A 32 28.95 5.03 -6.86
C VAL A 32 29.78 3.86 -6.36
N LYS A 33 31.09 4.11 -6.15
CA LYS A 33 31.98 3.11 -5.55
C LYS A 33 31.61 2.89 -4.08
N THR A 34 31.30 1.65 -3.72
CA THR A 34 30.95 1.27 -2.35
C THR A 34 32.18 1.21 -1.46
N CYS A 35 32.10 1.86 -0.29
CA CYS A 35 33.16 1.79 0.71
C CYS A 35 33.02 0.51 1.54
N THR A 36 34.00 -0.39 1.43
CA THR A 36 34.02 -1.68 2.15
C THR A 36 35.02 -1.70 3.31
N THR A 37 35.65 -0.57 3.63
CA THR A 37 36.65 -0.49 4.71
C THR A 37 36.02 -0.15 6.07
N GLY A 38 36.72 -0.50 7.15
CA GLY A 38 36.32 -0.17 8.54
C GLY A 38 35.26 -1.13 9.13
N PHE A 39 35.16 -2.33 8.59
CA PHE A 39 34.43 -3.44 9.21
C PHE A 39 35.36 -4.28 10.09
N LYS A 40 34.78 -5.14 10.95
CA LYS A 40 35.55 -6.10 11.73
C LYS A 40 36.30 -7.07 10.82
N SER A 41 37.50 -7.46 11.22
CA SER A 41 38.36 -8.38 10.43
C SER A 41 37.83 -9.80 10.28
N ASP A 42 36.88 -10.19 11.12
CA ASP A 42 36.22 -11.52 11.08
C ASP A 42 34.93 -11.55 10.26
N VAL A 43 34.62 -10.46 9.54
CA VAL A 43 33.44 -10.36 8.69
C VAL A 43 33.84 -10.05 7.26
N ASP A 44 33.51 -10.97 6.36
CA ASP A 44 33.73 -10.83 4.92
C ASP A 44 32.71 -9.87 4.30
N ILE A 45 33.19 -8.88 3.54
CA ILE A 45 32.34 -7.94 2.80
C ILE A 45 32.47 -8.25 1.31
N VAL A 46 31.43 -8.85 0.73
CA VAL A 46 31.44 -9.42 -0.63
C VAL A 46 30.45 -8.70 -1.52
N ALA A 47 30.87 -8.33 -2.72
CA ALA A 47 29.96 -7.77 -3.73
C ALA A 47 29.04 -8.87 -4.30
N PHE A 48 27.76 -8.55 -4.53
CA PHE A 48 26.79 -9.53 -5.03
C PHE A 48 27.22 -10.18 -6.36
N ARG A 49 27.81 -9.40 -7.28
CA ARG A 49 28.34 -9.92 -8.55
C ARG A 49 29.41 -11.03 -8.34
N HIS A 50 30.24 -10.92 -7.29
CA HIS A 50 31.23 -11.96 -6.98
C HIS A 50 30.58 -13.24 -6.51
N VAL A 51 29.48 -13.14 -5.74
CA VAL A 51 28.70 -14.32 -5.34
C VAL A 51 28.12 -15.01 -6.57
N VAL A 52 27.57 -14.24 -7.52
CA VAL A 52 27.02 -14.78 -8.77
C VAL A 52 28.10 -15.44 -9.62
N SER A 53 29.27 -14.76 -9.81
CA SER A 53 30.36 -15.33 -10.61
C SER A 53 30.95 -16.60 -9.99
N ASN A 54 31.15 -16.61 -8.67
CA ASN A 54 31.69 -17.79 -7.97
C ASN A 54 30.69 -18.96 -7.95
N GLY A 55 29.37 -18.66 -7.97
CA GLY A 55 28.31 -19.66 -8.02
C GLY A 55 28.16 -20.33 -9.39
N ALA A 56 28.60 -19.68 -10.47
CA ALA A 56 28.47 -20.24 -11.81
C ALA A 56 29.23 -21.56 -12.03
N ASP A 57 30.33 -21.75 -11.28
CA ASP A 57 31.17 -22.96 -11.35
C ASP A 57 30.74 -24.08 -10.38
N ASN A 58 29.75 -23.82 -9.51
CA ASN A 58 29.30 -24.74 -8.46
C ASN A 58 27.83 -25.17 -8.70
N VAL A 59 27.61 -26.03 -9.70
CA VAL A 59 26.26 -26.39 -10.17
C VAL A 59 25.62 -27.57 -9.41
N GLU A 60 26.36 -28.30 -8.56
CA GLU A 60 25.88 -29.51 -7.89
C GLU A 60 25.48 -29.28 -6.43
N ILE A 61 24.58 -28.35 -6.17
CA ILE A 61 23.89 -28.27 -4.88
C ILE A 61 22.56 -28.98 -5.04
N GLY A 62 22.34 -30.07 -4.32
CA GLY A 62 21.09 -30.82 -4.34
C GLY A 62 19.92 -29.90 -3.89
N ASP A 63 18.79 -30.03 -4.58
CA ASP A 63 17.58 -29.26 -4.24
C ASP A 63 17.04 -29.71 -2.88
N SER A 64 16.78 -28.75 -2.00
CA SER A 64 16.06 -28.93 -0.75
C SER A 64 14.80 -28.03 -0.78
N PRO A 65 13.72 -28.45 -1.49
CA PRO A 65 12.53 -27.63 -1.63
C PRO A 65 11.84 -27.45 -0.27
N PRO A 66 11.36 -26.23 0.04
CA PRO A 66 10.63 -25.98 1.27
C PRO A 66 9.26 -26.66 1.26
N THR A 67 8.75 -26.98 2.45
CA THR A 67 7.38 -27.44 2.63
C THR A 67 6.40 -26.26 2.72
N PRO A 68 5.10 -26.47 2.48
CA PRO A 68 4.10 -25.41 2.63
C PRO A 68 4.08 -24.74 4.01
N SER A 69 4.46 -25.46 5.05
CA SER A 69 4.48 -24.99 6.44
C SER A 69 5.73 -24.24 6.83
N ASP A 70 6.78 -24.27 6.00
CA ASP A 70 8.03 -23.58 6.28
C ASP A 70 7.84 -22.06 6.20
N THR A 71 8.63 -21.34 6.99
CA THR A 71 8.65 -19.88 6.95
C THR A 71 9.30 -19.41 5.66
N ALA A 72 8.53 -18.75 4.82
CA ALA A 72 9.05 -18.12 3.61
C ALA A 72 9.70 -16.77 3.90
N ILE A 73 9.02 -15.94 4.73
CA ILE A 73 9.44 -14.58 5.02
C ILE A 73 9.04 -14.20 6.45
N VAL A 74 9.89 -13.44 7.13
CA VAL A 74 9.51 -12.65 8.31
C VAL A 74 9.46 -11.19 7.87
N MET A 75 8.24 -10.65 7.79
CA MET A 75 8.01 -9.29 7.31
C MET A 75 7.69 -8.34 8.45
N TYR A 76 8.50 -7.31 8.63
CA TYR A 76 8.35 -6.38 9.72
C TYR A 76 7.29 -5.31 9.43
N THR A 77 6.43 -5.06 10.42
CA THR A 77 5.45 -3.98 10.42
C THR A 77 5.76 -2.99 11.54
N SER A 78 5.36 -1.73 11.34
CA SER A 78 5.42 -0.73 12.42
C SER A 78 4.44 -1.13 13.53
N GLY A 79 4.96 -1.61 14.65
CA GLY A 79 4.13 -1.92 15.82
C GLY A 79 3.48 -0.66 16.39
N SER A 80 2.25 -0.77 16.87
CA SER A 80 1.53 0.30 17.57
C SER A 80 2.19 0.74 18.88
N THR A 81 3.11 -0.07 19.40
CA THR A 81 3.91 0.20 20.59
C THR A 81 5.27 0.83 20.26
N GLY A 82 5.50 1.19 18.98
CA GLY A 82 6.77 1.76 18.50
C GLY A 82 7.82 0.71 18.14
N THR A 83 7.77 -0.51 18.69
CA THR A 83 8.70 -1.59 18.33
C THR A 83 8.16 -2.36 17.12
N PRO A 84 8.93 -2.49 16.03
CA PRO A 84 8.50 -3.26 14.87
C PRO A 84 8.24 -4.74 15.22
N LYS A 85 7.18 -5.33 14.63
CA LYS A 85 6.83 -6.73 14.80
C LYS A 85 7.12 -7.50 13.51
N GLY A 86 7.82 -8.63 13.62
CA GLY A 86 8.07 -9.51 12.49
C GLY A 86 6.92 -10.51 12.30
N VAL A 87 6.15 -10.35 11.24
CA VAL A 87 5.05 -11.28 10.89
C VAL A 87 5.61 -12.48 10.16
N ILE A 88 5.31 -13.69 10.64
CA ILE A 88 5.80 -14.95 10.05
C ILE A 88 4.86 -15.39 8.94
N LEU A 89 5.33 -15.30 7.69
CA LEU A 89 4.61 -15.73 6.50
C LEU A 89 5.17 -17.07 5.99
N THR A 90 4.30 -18.06 5.80
CA THR A 90 4.66 -19.36 5.27
C THR A 90 4.49 -19.42 3.76
N HIS A 91 5.13 -20.40 3.10
CA HIS A 91 4.89 -20.68 1.68
C HIS A 91 3.40 -20.93 1.39
N LYS A 92 2.69 -21.64 2.30
CA LYS A 92 1.23 -21.84 2.19
C LYS A 92 0.47 -20.53 2.17
N ASN A 93 0.80 -19.59 3.06
CA ASN A 93 0.12 -18.29 3.12
C ASN A 93 0.29 -17.51 1.80
N LEU A 94 1.52 -17.45 1.26
CA LEU A 94 1.79 -16.74 0.00
C LEU A 94 1.00 -17.35 -1.16
N ILE A 95 1.02 -18.67 -1.31
CA ILE A 95 0.29 -19.38 -2.37
C ILE A 95 -1.24 -19.20 -2.21
N ALA A 96 -1.76 -19.27 -0.98
CA ALA A 96 -3.18 -19.04 -0.72
C ALA A 96 -3.60 -17.63 -1.17
N THR A 97 -2.80 -16.61 -0.86
CA THR A 97 -3.06 -15.23 -1.30
C THR A 97 -2.99 -15.08 -2.81
N MET A 98 -1.98 -15.62 -3.47
CA MET A 98 -1.90 -15.57 -4.94
C MET A 98 -3.12 -16.21 -5.59
N LYS A 99 -3.64 -17.32 -5.05
CA LYS A 99 -4.90 -17.93 -5.51
C LYS A 99 -6.08 -16.97 -5.37
N CYS A 100 -6.20 -16.23 -4.25
CA CYS A 100 -7.26 -15.23 -4.08
C CYS A 100 -7.16 -14.11 -5.13
N LEU A 101 -5.95 -13.63 -5.41
CA LEU A 101 -5.73 -12.58 -6.43
C LEU A 101 -6.02 -13.07 -7.86
N MET A 102 -5.80 -14.35 -8.14
CA MET A 102 -6.13 -14.95 -9.46
C MET A 102 -7.58 -14.78 -9.86
N PHE A 103 -8.51 -14.86 -8.92
CA PHE A 103 -9.94 -14.68 -9.22
C PHE A 103 -10.31 -13.25 -9.62
N MET A 104 -9.48 -12.28 -9.28
CA MET A 104 -9.70 -10.86 -9.59
C MET A 104 -9.15 -10.45 -10.95
N LEU A 105 -8.12 -11.13 -11.43
CA LEU A 105 -7.36 -10.74 -12.61
C LEU A 105 -7.83 -11.53 -13.83
N LYS A 106 -8.04 -10.82 -14.95
CA LYS A 106 -8.27 -11.40 -16.28
C LYS A 106 -7.27 -10.78 -17.25
N PRO A 107 -6.00 -11.19 -17.21
CA PRO A 107 -4.94 -10.51 -17.94
C PRO A 107 -5.13 -10.61 -19.45
N LYS A 108 -4.87 -9.50 -20.14
CA LYS A 108 -4.92 -9.36 -21.61
C LYS A 108 -3.74 -8.52 -22.07
N ASN A 109 -2.58 -9.14 -22.28
CA ASN A 109 -1.36 -8.42 -22.66
C ASN A 109 -1.02 -7.24 -21.74
N ASP A 110 -1.26 -7.42 -20.44
CA ASP A 110 -1.06 -6.39 -19.45
C ASP A 110 0.42 -6.16 -19.12
N ILE A 111 0.71 -4.96 -18.66
CA ILE A 111 2.03 -4.53 -18.20
C ILE A 111 1.86 -3.94 -16.80
N TYR A 112 2.49 -4.56 -15.82
CA TYR A 112 2.50 -4.10 -14.44
C TYR A 112 3.72 -3.20 -14.19
N ILE A 113 3.52 -2.05 -13.56
CA ILE A 113 4.61 -1.20 -13.08
C ILE A 113 4.83 -1.44 -11.59
N ALA A 114 5.99 -2.00 -11.25
CA ALA A 114 6.42 -2.33 -9.91
C ALA A 114 7.26 -1.16 -9.34
N PHE A 115 6.76 -0.50 -8.29
CA PHE A 115 7.45 0.65 -7.71
C PHE A 115 7.32 0.75 -6.19
N LEU A 116 6.47 -0.05 -5.59
CA LEU A 116 6.38 -0.15 -4.14
C LEU A 116 7.53 -1.03 -3.60
N PRO A 117 7.94 -0.88 -2.34
CA PRO A 117 9.00 -1.72 -1.77
C PRO A 117 8.57 -3.18 -1.64
N LEU A 118 9.43 -4.13 -2.03
CA LEU A 118 9.22 -5.56 -1.76
C LEU A 118 9.20 -5.92 -0.27
N ALA A 119 9.67 -5.02 0.58
CA ALA A 119 9.53 -5.11 2.04
C ALA A 119 8.08 -4.92 2.52
N HIS A 120 7.16 -4.61 1.61
CA HIS A 120 5.73 -4.55 1.87
C HIS A 120 5.02 -5.71 1.16
N VAL A 121 4.16 -6.41 1.90
CA VAL A 121 3.48 -7.62 1.44
C VAL A 121 2.63 -7.40 0.17
N LEU A 122 2.08 -6.20 -0.02
CA LEU A 122 1.29 -5.85 -1.21
C LEU A 122 2.13 -5.98 -2.49
N GLU A 123 3.32 -5.37 -2.54
CA GLU A 123 4.16 -5.44 -3.73
C GLU A 123 4.71 -6.84 -3.95
N LEU A 124 5.22 -7.47 -2.89
CA LEU A 124 5.74 -8.82 -2.96
C LEU A 124 4.74 -9.79 -3.61
N LEU A 125 3.50 -9.77 -3.16
CA LEU A 125 2.48 -10.69 -3.67
C LEU A 125 1.93 -10.26 -5.04
N SER A 126 1.87 -8.96 -5.30
CA SER A 126 1.49 -8.46 -6.62
C SER A 126 2.49 -8.88 -7.69
N GLU A 127 3.79 -8.64 -7.49
CA GLU A 127 4.83 -9.05 -8.44
C GLU A 127 4.80 -10.57 -8.68
N ASN A 128 4.77 -11.37 -7.62
CA ASN A 128 4.72 -12.83 -7.75
C ASN A 128 3.46 -13.29 -8.49
N THR A 129 2.32 -12.65 -8.24
CA THR A 129 1.06 -12.95 -8.95
C THR A 129 1.18 -12.57 -10.43
N MET A 130 1.75 -11.40 -10.75
CA MET A 130 1.96 -10.98 -12.15
C MET A 130 2.88 -11.95 -12.91
N LEU A 131 3.98 -12.39 -12.26
CA LEU A 131 4.89 -13.38 -12.83
C LEU A 131 4.18 -14.72 -13.05
N LEU A 132 3.34 -15.18 -12.11
CA LEU A 132 2.55 -16.40 -12.25
C LEU A 132 1.62 -16.37 -13.47
N PHE A 133 1.08 -15.20 -13.81
CA PHE A 133 0.23 -15.00 -14.99
C PHE A 133 1.01 -14.73 -16.28
N GLY A 134 2.33 -14.62 -16.24
CA GLY A 134 3.15 -14.22 -17.39
C GLY A 134 2.93 -12.76 -17.80
N ILE A 135 2.45 -11.92 -16.90
CA ILE A 135 2.29 -10.48 -17.10
C ILE A 135 3.68 -9.83 -17.10
N LYS A 136 3.94 -8.92 -18.02
CA LYS A 136 5.19 -8.16 -18.07
C LYS A 136 5.30 -7.26 -16.85
N VAL A 137 6.43 -7.34 -16.13
CA VAL A 137 6.73 -6.48 -14.98
C VAL A 137 7.82 -5.50 -15.38
N GLY A 138 7.56 -4.20 -15.22
CA GLY A 138 8.55 -3.15 -15.38
C GLY A 138 8.83 -2.46 -14.05
N TYR A 139 10.10 -2.33 -13.68
CA TYR A 139 10.50 -1.74 -12.42
C TYR A 139 10.63 -0.23 -12.51
N SER A 140 10.20 0.46 -11.45
CA SER A 140 10.21 1.91 -11.33
C SER A 140 10.45 2.34 -9.88
N SER A 141 10.47 3.63 -9.67
CA SER A 141 10.43 4.24 -8.32
C SER A 141 9.52 5.46 -8.31
N PRO A 142 9.01 5.88 -7.15
CA PRO A 142 8.22 7.12 -7.06
C PRO A 142 8.96 8.37 -7.55
N ASN A 143 10.30 8.33 -7.55
CA ASN A 143 11.15 9.45 -7.95
C ASN A 143 11.49 9.46 -9.46
N THR A 144 11.16 8.40 -10.20
CA THR A 144 11.43 8.26 -11.65
C THR A 144 10.18 7.95 -12.47
N MET A 145 9.03 7.71 -11.82
CA MET A 145 7.80 7.22 -12.41
C MET A 145 7.26 8.12 -13.54
N THR A 146 7.17 9.41 -13.31
CA THR A 146 6.61 10.37 -14.28
C THR A 146 7.68 11.28 -14.84
N ASP A 147 7.43 11.90 -16.01
CA ASP A 147 8.33 12.86 -16.63
C ASP A 147 8.69 14.06 -15.74
N MET A 148 7.84 14.32 -14.71
CA MET A 148 8.03 15.41 -13.76
C MET A 148 8.62 14.94 -12.41
N SER A 149 8.96 13.66 -12.29
CA SER A 149 9.53 13.11 -11.05
C SER A 149 10.92 13.69 -10.78
N THR A 150 11.26 13.81 -9.50
CA THR A 150 12.42 14.58 -9.00
C THR A 150 13.78 14.08 -9.49
N LYS A 151 13.91 12.79 -9.82
CA LYS A 151 15.14 12.18 -10.34
C LYS A 151 15.15 12.04 -11.87
N VAL A 152 14.12 12.51 -12.57
CA VAL A 152 14.10 12.55 -14.03
C VAL A 152 14.68 13.89 -14.52
N ARG A 153 15.70 13.84 -15.35
CA ARG A 153 16.32 15.05 -15.93
C ARG A 153 15.33 15.75 -16.88
N LYS A 154 15.32 17.07 -16.86
CA LYS A 154 14.49 17.87 -17.76
C LYS A 154 14.71 17.47 -19.23
N GLY A 155 13.64 17.17 -19.94
CA GLY A 155 13.66 16.72 -21.34
C GLY A 155 13.73 15.21 -21.53
N TYR A 156 13.85 14.43 -20.46
CA TYR A 156 13.80 12.97 -20.50
C TYR A 156 12.42 12.45 -20.05
N LYS A 157 12.09 11.22 -20.42
CA LYS A 157 10.84 10.55 -20.08
C LYS A 157 10.99 9.78 -18.76
N GLY A 158 9.94 9.81 -17.97
CA GLY A 158 9.80 8.94 -16.81
C GLY A 158 9.43 7.51 -17.19
N ASP A 159 9.58 6.61 -16.24
CA ASP A 159 9.42 5.17 -16.46
C ASP A 159 8.02 4.80 -16.99
N ALA A 160 6.95 5.43 -16.47
CA ALA A 160 5.60 5.18 -16.95
C ALA A 160 5.39 5.61 -18.41
N SER A 161 6.03 6.70 -18.84
CA SER A 161 5.95 7.16 -20.24
C SER A 161 6.67 6.21 -21.21
N VAL A 162 7.71 5.52 -20.74
CA VAL A 162 8.48 4.53 -21.53
C VAL A 162 7.79 3.19 -21.51
N LEU A 163 7.44 2.68 -20.32
CA LEU A 163 6.84 1.36 -20.10
C LEU A 163 5.40 1.27 -20.60
N ARG A 164 4.64 2.36 -20.49
CA ARG A 164 3.20 2.45 -20.81
C ARG A 164 2.38 1.37 -20.08
N PRO A 165 2.43 1.32 -18.73
CA PRO A 165 1.79 0.28 -17.96
C PRO A 165 0.26 0.33 -18.08
N THR A 166 -0.35 -0.86 -17.93
CA THR A 166 -1.82 -1.02 -17.88
C THR A 166 -2.32 -1.22 -16.46
N MET A 167 -1.44 -1.67 -15.55
CA MET A 167 -1.79 -2.02 -14.18
C MET A 167 -0.76 -1.50 -13.19
N MET A 168 -1.23 -1.13 -11.99
CA MET A 168 -0.36 -0.80 -10.85
C MET A 168 -1.05 -1.09 -9.51
N CYS A 169 -0.25 -1.41 -8.50
CA CYS A 169 -0.65 -1.28 -7.11
C CYS A 169 -0.13 0.04 -6.54
N ALA A 170 -0.91 0.68 -5.69
CA ALA A 170 -0.53 1.97 -5.13
C ALA A 170 -1.00 2.12 -3.68
N VAL A 171 -0.40 3.07 -2.99
CA VAL A 171 -0.88 3.55 -1.68
C VAL A 171 -1.57 4.90 -1.86
N PRO A 172 -2.52 5.29 -0.99
CA PRO A 172 -3.25 6.56 -1.10
C PRO A 172 -2.35 7.78 -1.26
N LEU A 173 -1.21 7.83 -0.58
CA LEU A 173 -0.25 8.93 -0.68
C LEU A 173 0.21 9.19 -2.13
N ILE A 174 0.37 8.15 -2.94
CA ILE A 174 0.74 8.30 -4.36
C ILE A 174 -0.43 8.85 -5.15
N MET A 175 -1.66 8.40 -4.88
CA MET A 175 -2.86 8.91 -5.51
C MET A 175 -3.08 10.40 -5.19
N ASP A 176 -2.87 10.81 -3.94
CA ASP A 176 -2.97 12.19 -3.51
C ASP A 176 -1.89 13.09 -4.15
N ARG A 177 -0.67 12.57 -4.35
CA ARG A 177 0.37 13.28 -5.10
C ARG A 177 -0.01 13.48 -6.57
N ILE A 178 -0.55 12.46 -7.21
CA ILE A 178 -1.02 12.54 -8.60
C ILE A 178 -2.17 13.56 -8.69
N TYR A 179 -3.12 13.50 -7.75
CA TYR A 179 -4.22 14.46 -7.62
C TYR A 179 -3.69 15.89 -7.55
N LYS A 180 -2.80 16.20 -6.59
CA LYS A 180 -2.23 17.53 -6.38
C LYS A 180 -1.48 18.01 -7.63
N ASN A 181 -0.65 17.18 -8.24
CA ASN A 181 0.11 17.53 -9.45
C ASN A 181 -0.80 17.89 -10.63
N ILE A 182 -1.93 17.19 -10.78
CA ILE A 182 -2.91 17.50 -11.84
C ILE A 182 -3.58 18.83 -11.54
N ILE A 183 -4.04 19.07 -10.31
CA ILE A 183 -4.69 20.32 -9.91
C ILE A 183 -3.74 21.51 -10.08
N ASP A 184 -2.51 21.41 -9.60
CA ASP A 184 -1.49 22.44 -9.77
C ASP A 184 -1.24 22.78 -11.27
N SER A 185 -1.24 21.74 -12.11
CA SER A 185 -1.08 21.92 -13.56
C SER A 185 -2.28 22.60 -14.20
N VAL A 186 -3.48 22.39 -13.68
CA VAL A 186 -4.71 23.05 -14.12
C VAL A 186 -4.71 24.51 -13.66
N GLU A 187 -4.36 24.79 -12.41
CA GLU A 187 -4.32 26.14 -11.85
C GLU A 187 -3.30 27.05 -12.55
N LYS A 188 -2.12 26.53 -12.84
CA LYS A 188 -1.07 27.25 -13.61
C LYS A 188 -1.51 27.71 -14.99
N ARG A 189 -2.58 27.14 -15.56
CA ARG A 189 -3.14 27.56 -16.87
C ARG A 189 -4.16 28.71 -16.76
N GLY A 190 -4.43 29.18 -15.56
CA GLY A 190 -5.30 30.31 -15.28
C GLY A 190 -6.76 29.95 -14.96
N PRO A 191 -7.52 30.91 -14.44
CA PRO A 191 -8.85 30.69 -13.87
C PRO A 191 -9.89 30.23 -14.89
N THR A 192 -9.80 30.68 -16.13
CA THR A 192 -10.71 30.26 -17.21
C THR A 192 -10.55 28.78 -17.52
N PHE A 193 -9.29 28.32 -17.63
CA PHE A 193 -9.01 26.90 -17.87
C PHE A 193 -9.46 26.03 -16.69
N LYS A 194 -9.26 26.49 -15.45
CA LYS A 194 -9.73 25.81 -14.23
C LYS A 194 -11.25 25.60 -14.27
N ARG A 195 -12.03 26.64 -14.58
CA ARG A 195 -13.51 26.54 -14.69
C ARG A 195 -13.96 25.53 -15.75
N ILE A 196 -13.30 25.55 -16.93
CA ILE A 196 -13.61 24.60 -18.00
C ILE A 196 -13.26 23.16 -17.55
N PHE A 197 -12.13 22.98 -16.92
CA PHE A 197 -11.72 21.67 -16.39
C PHE A 197 -12.71 21.14 -15.34
N GLU A 198 -13.11 21.99 -14.37
CA GLU A 198 -14.08 21.64 -13.33
C GLU A 198 -15.44 21.25 -13.94
N PHE A 199 -15.91 21.99 -14.94
CA PHE A 199 -17.12 21.63 -15.66
C PHE A 199 -17.00 20.26 -16.35
N CYS A 200 -15.94 20.03 -17.11
CA CYS A 200 -15.69 18.78 -17.80
C CYS A 200 -15.52 17.60 -16.82
N PHE A 201 -14.86 17.85 -15.69
CA PHE A 201 -14.67 16.87 -14.61
C PHE A 201 -16.03 16.47 -14.01
N ASN A 202 -16.84 17.43 -13.58
CA ASN A 202 -18.15 17.18 -12.96
C ASN A 202 -19.11 16.48 -13.93
N TYR A 203 -19.12 16.90 -15.19
CA TYR A 203 -19.90 16.23 -16.23
C TYR A 203 -19.46 14.77 -16.41
N LYS A 204 -18.16 14.53 -16.53
CA LYS A 204 -17.64 13.16 -16.67
C LYS A 204 -17.90 12.33 -15.41
N LEU A 205 -17.73 12.88 -14.21
CA LEU A 205 -17.99 12.22 -12.93
C LEU A 205 -19.43 11.73 -12.85
N TYR A 206 -20.40 12.57 -13.25
CA TYR A 206 -21.81 12.18 -13.31
C TYR A 206 -22.03 10.95 -14.17
N TRP A 207 -21.50 10.93 -15.41
CA TRP A 207 -21.67 9.80 -16.32
C TRP A 207 -20.90 8.54 -15.90
N VAL A 208 -19.70 8.69 -15.37
CA VAL A 208 -18.92 7.58 -14.84
C VAL A 208 -19.66 6.90 -13.68
N LYS A 209 -20.31 7.65 -12.79
CA LYS A 209 -21.14 7.10 -11.70
C LYS A 209 -22.39 6.36 -12.21
N GLN A 210 -22.82 6.62 -13.44
CA GLN A 210 -23.87 5.84 -14.13
C GLN A 210 -23.32 4.68 -14.96
N GLY A 211 -22.02 4.39 -14.89
CA GLY A 211 -21.37 3.33 -15.67
C GLY A 211 -21.13 3.69 -17.14
N MET A 212 -21.27 4.96 -17.51
CA MET A 212 -21.14 5.41 -18.90
C MET A 212 -19.78 6.05 -19.16
N GLN A 213 -19.31 5.93 -20.41
CA GLN A 213 -18.07 6.54 -20.88
C GLN A 213 -18.33 7.88 -21.57
N THR A 214 -17.31 8.75 -21.58
CA THR A 214 -17.38 10.08 -22.20
C THR A 214 -16.24 10.25 -23.23
N PRO A 215 -16.25 9.53 -24.37
CA PRO A 215 -15.08 9.43 -25.26
C PRO A 215 -14.63 10.78 -25.86
N ILE A 216 -15.57 11.69 -26.12
CA ILE A 216 -15.25 13.03 -26.64
C ILE A 216 -14.46 13.84 -25.59
N LEU A 217 -14.91 13.87 -24.34
CA LEU A 217 -14.19 14.54 -23.25
C LEU A 217 -12.84 13.87 -22.98
N ASP A 218 -12.79 12.55 -23.03
CA ASP A 218 -11.53 11.81 -22.91
C ASP A 218 -10.52 12.29 -23.93
N ARG A 219 -10.93 12.40 -25.20
CA ARG A 219 -10.03 12.84 -26.29
C ARG A 219 -9.58 14.28 -26.13
N LEU A 220 -10.48 15.18 -25.79
CA LEU A 220 -10.21 16.64 -25.77
C LEU A 220 -9.48 17.09 -24.50
N VAL A 221 -9.85 16.53 -23.33
CA VAL A 221 -9.37 17.02 -22.02
C VAL A 221 -8.48 15.97 -21.33
N PHE A 222 -8.97 14.75 -21.13
CA PHE A 222 -8.36 13.80 -20.20
C PHE A 222 -7.21 12.99 -20.82
N ASN A 223 -7.10 12.83 -22.13
CA ASN A 223 -5.99 12.09 -22.76
C ASN A 223 -4.61 12.68 -22.43
N LYS A 224 -4.52 13.99 -22.22
CA LYS A 224 -3.25 14.61 -21.80
C LYS A 224 -2.88 14.20 -20.38
N ILE A 225 -3.88 14.04 -19.50
CA ILE A 225 -3.68 13.61 -18.12
C ILE A 225 -3.34 12.13 -18.07
N LYS A 226 -4.04 11.29 -18.85
CA LYS A 226 -3.72 9.85 -18.95
C LYS A 226 -2.27 9.59 -19.33
N LYS A 227 -1.68 10.42 -20.16
CA LYS A 227 -0.26 10.33 -20.57
C LYS A 227 0.74 10.47 -19.42
N LEU A 228 0.35 11.04 -18.27
CA LEU A 228 1.22 11.13 -17.09
C LEU A 228 1.64 9.73 -16.58
N LEU A 229 0.78 8.73 -16.80
CA LEU A 229 1.06 7.33 -16.46
C LEU A 229 1.15 6.45 -17.73
N GLY A 230 1.69 6.98 -18.84
CA GLY A 230 1.92 6.23 -20.08
C GLY A 230 0.69 6.09 -20.98
N GLY A 231 -0.48 6.58 -20.58
CA GLY A 231 -1.71 6.66 -21.40
C GLY A 231 -2.47 5.36 -21.59
N GLN A 232 -2.04 4.25 -20.97
CA GLN A 232 -2.67 2.93 -21.09
C GLN A 232 -3.16 2.35 -19.77
N MET A 233 -3.07 3.12 -18.67
CA MET A 233 -3.48 2.68 -17.35
C MET A 233 -4.97 2.30 -17.34
N ASN A 234 -5.28 1.04 -17.05
CA ASN A 234 -6.64 0.49 -17.00
C ASN A 234 -7.07 0.07 -15.61
N PHE A 235 -6.11 -0.36 -14.77
CA PHE A 235 -6.40 -0.91 -13.45
C PHE A 235 -5.44 -0.38 -12.39
N ILE A 236 -5.97 0.12 -11.29
CA ILE A 236 -5.21 0.59 -10.14
C ILE A 236 -5.80 -0.03 -8.88
N LEU A 237 -5.02 -0.85 -8.18
CA LEU A 237 -5.37 -1.37 -6.85
C LEU A 237 -4.76 -0.46 -5.79
N VAL A 238 -5.60 0.12 -4.95
CA VAL A 238 -5.15 1.00 -3.85
C VAL A 238 -5.38 0.32 -2.52
N GLY A 239 -4.33 0.22 -1.72
CA GLY A 239 -4.39 -0.41 -0.39
C GLY A 239 -3.40 0.19 0.61
N GLY A 240 -3.39 -0.36 1.83
CA GLY A 240 -2.43 -0.02 2.88
C GLY A 240 -2.79 1.20 3.73
N ALA A 241 -3.74 2.05 3.30
CA ALA A 241 -4.27 3.18 4.08
C ALA A 241 -5.65 3.61 3.52
N PRO A 242 -6.44 4.42 4.25
CA PRO A 242 -7.69 4.97 3.75
C PRO A 242 -7.48 5.89 2.54
N LEU A 243 -8.26 5.67 1.47
CA LEU A 243 -8.32 6.55 0.30
C LEU A 243 -9.52 7.49 0.43
N SER A 244 -9.29 8.81 0.30
CA SER A 244 -10.40 9.76 0.32
C SER A 244 -11.33 9.55 -0.88
N GLN A 245 -12.64 9.73 -0.69
CA GLN A 245 -13.61 9.60 -1.78
C GLN A 245 -13.33 10.60 -2.91
N THR A 246 -12.90 11.80 -2.55
CA THR A 246 -12.53 12.86 -3.50
C THR A 246 -11.36 12.41 -4.39
N THR A 247 -10.27 11.91 -3.78
CA THR A 247 -9.11 11.41 -4.55
C THR A 247 -9.51 10.19 -5.40
N HIS A 248 -10.32 9.27 -4.86
CA HIS A 248 -10.78 8.09 -5.57
C HIS A 248 -11.56 8.46 -6.85
N ASP A 249 -12.61 9.29 -6.72
CA ASP A 249 -13.41 9.77 -7.85
C ASP A 249 -12.54 10.55 -8.85
N PHE A 250 -11.65 11.40 -8.35
CA PHE A 250 -10.78 12.21 -9.19
C PHE A 250 -9.84 11.38 -10.05
N ILE A 251 -9.15 10.42 -9.46
CA ILE A 251 -8.21 9.54 -10.18
C ILE A 251 -8.96 8.69 -11.20
N ARG A 252 -10.12 8.11 -10.82
CA ARG A 252 -11.00 7.34 -11.72
C ARG A 252 -11.40 8.16 -12.95
N VAL A 253 -11.85 9.39 -12.75
CA VAL A 253 -12.30 10.29 -13.81
C VAL A 253 -11.12 10.74 -14.69
N CYS A 254 -10.06 11.24 -14.08
CA CYS A 254 -8.94 11.85 -14.81
C CYS A 254 -8.11 10.84 -15.59
N LEU A 255 -7.85 9.66 -15.02
CA LEU A 255 -7.10 8.60 -15.70
C LEU A 255 -7.99 7.70 -16.57
N GLY A 256 -9.32 7.67 -16.31
CA GLY A 256 -10.23 6.74 -16.98
C GLY A 256 -9.89 5.28 -16.69
N ALA A 257 -9.22 5.03 -15.57
CA ALA A 257 -8.83 3.72 -15.10
C ALA A 257 -9.85 3.21 -14.06
N MET A 258 -9.99 1.92 -13.98
CA MET A 258 -10.67 1.25 -12.88
C MET A 258 -9.81 1.40 -11.63
N VAL A 259 -10.31 2.11 -10.63
CA VAL A 259 -9.64 2.27 -9.34
C VAL A 259 -10.41 1.47 -8.31
N VAL A 260 -9.79 0.43 -7.78
CA VAL A 260 -10.38 -0.42 -6.74
C VAL A 260 -9.61 -0.22 -5.43
N GLN A 261 -10.33 -0.15 -4.34
CA GLN A 261 -9.74 -0.09 -3.01
C GLN A 261 -9.84 -1.46 -2.35
N GLY A 262 -8.75 -1.87 -1.69
CA GLY A 262 -8.70 -3.08 -0.89
C GLY A 262 -8.27 -2.78 0.54
N TYR A 263 -8.70 -3.63 1.46
CA TYR A 263 -8.28 -3.64 2.86
C TYR A 263 -7.62 -4.96 3.18
N SER A 264 -6.43 -4.89 3.72
CA SER A 264 -5.64 -6.05 4.13
C SER A 264 -4.57 -5.65 5.14
N LEU A 265 -3.97 -6.64 5.78
CA LEU A 265 -2.85 -6.46 6.71
C LEU A 265 -1.71 -7.44 6.34
N THR A 266 -0.54 -7.22 6.89
CA THR A 266 0.59 -8.15 6.74
C THR A 266 0.27 -9.48 7.40
N GLU A 267 -0.42 -9.45 8.54
CA GLU A 267 -0.88 -10.60 9.32
C GLU A 267 -1.89 -11.49 8.58
N SER A 268 -2.62 -10.92 7.62
CA SER A 268 -3.50 -11.67 6.70
C SER A 268 -2.86 -11.93 5.34
N THR A 269 -1.55 -11.76 5.22
CA THR A 269 -0.78 -11.98 3.99
C THR A 269 -1.40 -11.21 2.80
N CYS A 270 -1.70 -9.92 2.98
CA CYS A 270 -2.32 -9.06 1.96
C CYS A 270 -3.71 -9.51 1.47
N THR A 271 -4.43 -10.34 2.23
CA THR A 271 -5.84 -10.66 1.94
C THR A 271 -6.77 -10.02 2.94
N GLY A 272 -7.94 -9.67 2.49
CA GLY A 272 -8.99 -9.04 3.28
C GLY A 272 -10.24 -8.85 2.44
N THR A 273 -10.59 -7.61 2.20
CA THR A 273 -11.69 -7.26 1.31
C THR A 273 -11.19 -6.42 0.14
N VAL A 274 -11.92 -6.44 -0.97
CA VAL A 274 -11.58 -5.68 -2.16
C VAL A 274 -12.86 -5.33 -2.93
N MET A 275 -12.89 -4.14 -3.53
CA MET A 275 -13.96 -3.72 -4.40
C MET A 275 -14.00 -4.58 -5.65
N GLU A 276 -15.18 -4.89 -6.11
CA GLU A 276 -15.37 -5.52 -7.42
C GLU A 276 -15.02 -4.54 -8.55
N SER A 277 -14.62 -5.09 -9.70
CA SER A 277 -14.22 -4.28 -10.86
C SER A 277 -15.35 -3.43 -11.46
N ASN A 278 -16.59 -3.81 -11.25
CA ASN A 278 -17.79 -3.07 -11.68
C ASN A 278 -18.36 -2.15 -10.58
N ASP A 279 -17.74 -2.14 -9.40
CA ASP A 279 -18.17 -1.30 -8.28
C ASP A 279 -17.73 0.16 -8.47
N LEU A 280 -18.70 1.03 -8.73
CA LEU A 280 -18.49 2.45 -8.92
C LEU A 280 -18.65 3.26 -7.62
N SER A 281 -18.98 2.61 -6.51
CA SER A 281 -19.06 3.27 -5.20
C SER A 281 -17.68 3.75 -4.71
N THR A 282 -17.68 4.59 -3.69
CA THR A 282 -16.46 5.06 -3.00
C THR A 282 -16.70 5.04 -1.49
N GLY A 283 -15.60 5.01 -0.73
CA GLY A 283 -15.67 4.98 0.75
C GLY A 283 -15.93 3.61 1.34
N THR A 284 -15.90 2.54 0.53
CA THR A 284 -15.92 1.15 0.97
C THR A 284 -14.63 0.44 0.52
N VAL A 285 -14.34 -0.67 1.15
CA VAL A 285 -13.21 -1.54 0.79
C VAL A 285 -13.68 -2.86 0.16
N GLY A 286 -14.94 -2.90 -0.28
CA GLY A 286 -15.55 -4.01 -1.02
C GLY A 286 -15.93 -5.21 -0.16
N CYS A 287 -16.03 -6.38 -0.82
CA CYS A 287 -16.44 -7.64 -0.22
C CYS A 287 -15.24 -8.52 0.16
N PRO A 288 -15.42 -9.53 1.04
CA PRO A 288 -14.38 -10.50 1.35
C PRO A 288 -13.83 -11.18 0.09
N MET A 289 -12.50 -11.29 0.01
CA MET A 289 -11.85 -12.03 -1.07
C MET A 289 -12.16 -13.53 -0.99
N THR A 290 -12.17 -14.20 -2.13
CA THR A 290 -12.44 -15.64 -2.22
C THR A 290 -11.48 -16.43 -1.33
N GLY A 291 -12.01 -17.31 -0.49
CA GLY A 291 -11.22 -18.14 0.44
C GLY A 291 -10.93 -17.48 1.80
N LEU A 292 -11.30 -16.22 1.98
CA LEU A 292 -11.23 -15.53 3.27
C LEU A 292 -12.58 -15.49 3.97
N LYS A 293 -12.56 -15.58 5.27
CA LYS A 293 -13.73 -15.36 6.14
C LYS A 293 -13.55 -14.05 6.88
N VAL A 294 -14.63 -13.27 6.97
CA VAL A 294 -14.66 -12.00 7.72
C VAL A 294 -15.84 -12.03 8.67
N LYS A 295 -15.62 -11.70 9.93
CA LYS A 295 -16.69 -11.50 10.91
C LYS A 295 -16.46 -10.21 11.70
N LEU A 296 -17.54 -9.61 12.21
CA LEU A 296 -17.49 -8.51 13.16
C LEU A 296 -17.73 -9.05 14.57
N VAL A 297 -17.08 -8.43 15.55
CA VAL A 297 -17.24 -8.73 16.97
C VAL A 297 -17.49 -7.43 17.71
N ASP A 298 -18.40 -7.45 18.68
CA ASP A 298 -18.73 -6.30 19.50
C ASP A 298 -17.48 -5.69 20.15
N TRP A 299 -17.38 -4.37 20.12
CA TRP A 299 -16.39 -3.61 20.87
C TRP A 299 -17.09 -2.62 21.80
N GLU A 300 -17.28 -3.08 23.05
CA GLU A 300 -18.07 -2.38 24.05
C GLU A 300 -17.51 -0.99 24.41
N GLU A 301 -16.17 -0.88 24.53
CA GLU A 301 -15.52 0.39 24.89
C GLU A 301 -15.83 1.51 23.90
N GLY A 302 -15.86 1.19 22.60
CA GLY A 302 -16.17 2.14 21.53
C GLY A 302 -17.65 2.22 21.19
N ASN A 303 -18.49 1.43 21.84
CA ASN A 303 -19.93 1.32 21.56
C ASN A 303 -20.24 0.95 20.10
N TYR A 304 -19.47 0.01 19.52
CA TYR A 304 -19.72 -0.58 18.21
C TYR A 304 -20.21 -2.02 18.38
N LYS A 305 -21.43 -2.29 17.89
CA LYS A 305 -22.10 -3.58 18.09
C LYS A 305 -22.59 -4.18 16.78
N ILE A 306 -22.56 -5.50 16.70
CA ILE A 306 -23.11 -6.24 15.53
C ILE A 306 -24.62 -6.07 15.39
N LYS A 307 -25.30 -5.62 16.44
CA LYS A 307 -26.74 -5.31 16.46
C LYS A 307 -27.05 -3.86 16.13
N ASP A 308 -26.06 -3.05 15.78
CA ASP A 308 -26.28 -1.65 15.41
C ASP A 308 -27.16 -1.54 14.16
N ASP A 309 -28.04 -0.55 14.18
CA ASP A 309 -28.93 -0.19 13.07
C ASP A 309 -28.47 1.16 12.49
N PRO A 310 -28.44 1.37 11.16
CA PRO A 310 -28.94 0.50 10.08
C PRO A 310 -27.95 -0.61 9.63
N ASN A 311 -26.71 -0.61 10.10
CA ASN A 311 -25.68 -1.55 9.67
C ASN A 311 -24.93 -2.13 10.88
N PRO A 312 -24.58 -3.42 10.86
CA PRO A 312 -23.75 -4.04 11.89
C PRO A 312 -22.35 -3.43 11.91
N ARG A 313 -21.85 -3.12 13.12
CA ARG A 313 -20.51 -2.55 13.33
C ARG A 313 -19.77 -3.36 14.40
N GLY A 314 -18.45 -3.36 14.32
CA GLY A 314 -17.61 -4.06 15.30
C GLY A 314 -16.17 -4.19 14.88
N GLU A 315 -15.37 -4.85 15.71
CA GLU A 315 -14.01 -5.22 15.34
C GLU A 315 -14.01 -6.24 14.21
N ILE A 316 -13.20 -5.97 13.20
CA ILE A 316 -13.00 -6.87 12.05
C ILE A 316 -12.11 -8.03 12.49
N ILE A 317 -12.58 -9.25 12.27
CA ILE A 317 -11.81 -10.48 12.47
C ILE A 317 -11.68 -11.18 11.13
N LEU A 318 -10.45 -11.49 10.73
CA LEU A 318 -10.13 -12.17 9.48
C LEU A 318 -9.77 -13.63 9.74
N GLY A 319 -10.22 -14.55 8.88
CA GLY A 319 -9.97 -15.98 9.05
C GLY A 319 -9.73 -16.72 7.73
N GLY A 320 -8.83 -17.71 7.76
CA GLY A 320 -8.53 -18.55 6.61
C GLY A 320 -7.06 -18.96 6.49
N ASP A 321 -6.72 -19.58 5.35
CA ASP A 321 -5.37 -20.10 5.07
C ASP A 321 -4.33 -18.99 4.83
N THR A 322 -4.76 -17.77 4.63
CA THR A 322 -3.90 -16.59 4.43
C THR A 322 -3.46 -15.94 5.74
N ILE A 323 -4.05 -16.35 6.88
CA ILE A 323 -3.66 -15.84 8.19
C ILE A 323 -2.29 -16.38 8.58
N SER A 324 -1.39 -15.47 8.98
CA SER A 324 -0.01 -15.80 9.35
C SER A 324 0.07 -16.70 10.58
N LYS A 325 1.26 -17.27 10.83
CA LYS A 325 1.50 -18.06 12.04
C LYS A 325 1.59 -17.23 13.32
N GLY A 326 1.68 -15.92 13.21
CA GLY A 326 1.89 -15.00 14.33
C GLY A 326 3.15 -14.16 14.18
N TYR A 327 3.68 -13.67 15.28
CA TYR A 327 4.83 -12.77 15.34
C TYR A 327 6.11 -13.50 15.76
N PHE A 328 7.19 -13.20 15.09
CA PHE A 328 8.52 -13.75 15.37
C PHE A 328 9.01 -13.32 16.76
N ASN A 329 9.36 -14.30 17.59
CA ASN A 329 9.81 -14.10 18.97
C ASN A 329 8.87 -13.28 19.89
N LEU A 330 7.55 -13.26 19.59
CA LEU A 330 6.54 -12.57 20.39
C LEU A 330 5.34 -13.51 20.65
N PRO A 331 5.51 -14.57 21.48
CA PRO A 331 4.47 -15.58 21.73
C PRO A 331 3.23 -14.98 22.41
N ASP A 332 3.40 -14.12 23.42
CA ASP A 332 2.28 -13.52 24.16
C ASP A 332 1.41 -12.67 23.22
N LYS A 333 2.05 -11.85 22.37
CA LYS A 333 1.32 -11.04 21.39
C LYS A 333 0.68 -11.88 20.29
N THR A 334 1.30 -13.00 19.94
CA THR A 334 0.69 -13.96 19.00
C THR A 334 -0.58 -14.56 19.61
N GLN A 335 -0.56 -14.98 20.87
CA GLN A 335 -1.71 -15.54 21.55
C GLN A 335 -2.84 -14.52 21.75
N GLU A 336 -2.53 -13.23 21.92
CA GLU A 336 -3.51 -12.15 22.04
C GLU A 336 -4.26 -11.93 20.70
N ASP A 337 -3.52 -11.84 19.59
CA ASP A 337 -4.06 -11.40 18.30
C ASP A 337 -4.55 -12.58 17.42
N PHE A 338 -4.00 -13.80 17.61
CA PHE A 338 -4.31 -14.97 16.77
C PHE A 338 -4.97 -16.08 17.59
N PHE A 339 -5.97 -16.72 17.02
CA PHE A 339 -6.67 -17.84 17.66
C PHE A 339 -7.21 -18.82 16.62
N GLN A 340 -7.54 -20.04 17.07
CA GLN A 340 -8.22 -21.03 16.25
C GLN A 340 -9.66 -21.24 16.72
N GLU A 341 -10.57 -21.34 15.77
CA GLU A 341 -11.97 -21.66 16.02
C GLU A 341 -12.50 -22.51 14.87
N ASN A 342 -13.08 -23.68 15.19
CA ASN A 342 -13.65 -24.63 14.20
C ASN A 342 -12.67 -24.99 13.06
N GLY A 343 -11.39 -25.21 13.39
CA GLY A 343 -10.34 -25.56 12.42
C GLY A 343 -9.88 -24.42 11.50
N VAL A 344 -10.33 -23.20 11.76
CA VAL A 344 -9.93 -21.99 11.02
C VAL A 344 -9.00 -21.15 11.87
N ASN A 345 -7.91 -20.67 11.27
CA ASN A 345 -7.05 -19.66 11.89
C ASN A 345 -7.68 -18.28 11.73
N TRP A 346 -7.78 -17.55 12.85
CA TRP A 346 -8.36 -16.22 12.91
C TRP A 346 -7.36 -15.20 13.45
N PHE A 347 -7.51 -13.95 13.00
CA PHE A 347 -6.70 -12.82 13.41
C PHE A 347 -7.59 -11.63 13.82
N ARG A 348 -7.33 -11.05 14.99
CA ARG A 348 -7.93 -9.82 15.48
C ARG A 348 -7.21 -8.62 14.89
N THR A 349 -7.88 -7.85 14.05
CA THR A 349 -7.21 -6.77 13.31
C THR A 349 -6.99 -5.51 14.15
N GLY A 350 -7.80 -5.29 15.16
CA GLY A 350 -7.87 -4.03 15.90
C GLY A 350 -8.49 -2.89 15.08
N ASP A 351 -9.01 -3.17 13.88
CA ASP A 351 -9.74 -2.22 13.05
C ASP A 351 -11.25 -2.42 13.24
N ILE A 352 -12.00 -1.32 13.22
CA ILE A 352 -13.46 -1.33 13.32
C ILE A 352 -14.05 -1.21 11.91
N GLY A 353 -15.01 -2.07 11.64
CA GLY A 353 -15.70 -2.10 10.34
C GLY A 353 -17.22 -2.02 10.49
N GLU A 354 -17.85 -1.74 9.36
CA GLU A 354 -19.29 -1.70 9.16
C GLU A 354 -19.61 -2.46 7.86
N PHE A 355 -20.54 -3.41 7.88
CA PHE A 355 -21.06 -4.03 6.67
C PHE A 355 -22.31 -3.30 6.23
N ASP A 356 -22.33 -2.87 4.96
CA ASP A 356 -23.56 -2.38 4.37
C ASP A 356 -24.51 -3.52 3.98
N LYS A 357 -25.74 -3.17 3.58
CA LYS A 357 -26.77 -4.13 3.15
C LYS A 357 -26.40 -4.99 1.94
N ASN A 358 -25.35 -4.62 1.21
CA ASN A 358 -24.85 -5.35 0.04
C ASN A 358 -23.64 -6.24 0.39
N GLY A 359 -23.26 -6.32 1.68
CA GLY A 359 -22.11 -7.08 2.17
C GLY A 359 -20.76 -6.42 1.89
N LYS A 360 -20.72 -5.13 1.55
CA LYS A 360 -19.49 -4.38 1.40
C LYS A 360 -19.00 -3.89 2.76
N LEU A 361 -17.72 -4.08 3.02
CA LEU A 361 -17.07 -3.60 4.22
C LEU A 361 -16.65 -2.13 4.05
N LYS A 362 -16.88 -1.35 5.08
CA LYS A 362 -16.37 0.00 5.25
C LYS A 362 -15.50 0.02 6.51
N ILE A 363 -14.29 0.52 6.40
CA ILE A 363 -13.43 0.73 7.57
C ILE A 363 -13.93 1.98 8.28
N VAL A 364 -14.37 1.79 9.51
CA VAL A 364 -14.87 2.88 10.35
C VAL A 364 -13.71 3.56 11.02
N ASP A 365 -12.84 2.77 11.69
CA ASP A 365 -11.69 3.30 12.42
C ASP A 365 -10.69 2.24 12.84
N ARG A 366 -9.62 2.66 13.51
CA ARG A 366 -8.74 1.81 14.29
C ARG A 366 -9.03 1.99 15.79
N LYS A 367 -9.10 0.90 16.55
CA LYS A 367 -9.26 0.97 18.01
C LYS A 367 -8.23 1.90 18.68
N LYS A 368 -6.98 1.87 18.19
CA LYS A 368 -5.86 2.68 18.72
C LYS A 368 -5.83 4.13 18.27
N ASP A 369 -6.47 4.43 17.12
CA ASP A 369 -6.54 5.78 16.56
C ASP A 369 -7.80 6.53 17.05
N LEU A 370 -8.66 5.83 17.79
CA LEU A 370 -9.82 6.41 18.47
C LEU A 370 -9.41 6.93 19.84
N VAL A 371 -9.45 8.22 20.02
CA VAL A 371 -9.20 8.87 21.32
C VAL A 371 -10.52 9.34 21.89
N LYS A 372 -10.84 8.88 23.13
CA LYS A 372 -11.96 9.38 23.89
C LYS A 372 -11.53 10.68 24.59
N LEU A 373 -12.04 11.81 24.14
CA LEU A 373 -11.76 13.09 24.76
C LEU A 373 -12.45 13.25 26.12
N GLN A 374 -12.07 14.28 26.87
CA GLN A 374 -12.55 14.53 28.24
C GLN A 374 -14.10 14.58 28.38
N LEU A 375 -14.80 15.04 27.33
CA LEU A 375 -16.26 15.10 27.33
C LEU A 375 -16.93 13.78 26.90
N GLY A 376 -16.15 12.72 26.69
CA GLY A 376 -16.66 11.40 26.30
C GLY A 376 -16.81 11.20 24.79
N GLU A 377 -16.49 12.18 23.98
CA GLU A 377 -16.51 12.08 22.52
C GLU A 377 -15.31 11.25 22.02
N TYR A 378 -15.56 10.33 21.08
CA TYR A 378 -14.52 9.59 20.39
C TYR A 378 -14.15 10.31 19.10
N VAL A 379 -12.87 10.66 18.97
CA VAL A 379 -12.33 11.30 17.77
C VAL A 379 -11.40 10.35 17.05
N SER A 380 -11.66 10.16 15.75
CA SER A 380 -10.81 9.43 14.83
C SER A 380 -9.68 10.34 14.34
N LEU A 381 -8.50 10.17 14.91
CA LEU A 381 -7.34 10.98 14.54
C LEU A 381 -6.96 10.77 13.07
N GLY A 382 -6.96 9.51 12.59
CA GLY A 382 -6.63 9.17 11.22
C GLY A 382 -7.59 9.75 10.17
N LYS A 383 -8.90 9.84 10.47
CA LYS A 383 -9.87 10.49 9.59
C LYS A 383 -9.65 12.00 9.48
N VAL A 384 -9.37 12.65 10.60
CA VAL A 384 -9.04 14.08 10.63
C VAL A 384 -7.79 14.34 9.79
N GLU A 385 -6.75 13.54 9.97
CA GLU A 385 -5.52 13.61 9.15
C GLU A 385 -5.80 13.42 7.66
N ALA A 386 -6.53 12.36 7.30
CA ALA A 386 -6.84 12.05 5.90
C ALA A 386 -7.61 13.20 5.21
N GLN A 387 -8.55 13.83 5.93
CA GLN A 387 -9.31 14.96 5.40
C GLN A 387 -8.44 16.21 5.23
N LEU A 388 -7.62 16.53 6.22
CA LEU A 388 -6.76 17.72 6.19
C LEU A 388 -5.61 17.60 5.18
N LYS A 389 -5.10 16.38 4.94
CA LYS A 389 -4.07 16.09 3.91
C LYS A 389 -4.50 16.46 2.49
N THR A 390 -5.78 16.53 2.21
CA THR A 390 -6.28 16.93 0.87
C THR A 390 -6.01 18.40 0.56
N HIS A 391 -5.78 19.23 1.57
CA HIS A 391 -5.55 20.67 1.38
C HIS A 391 -4.15 20.97 0.82
N HIS A 392 -4.04 21.92 -0.12
CA HIS A 392 -2.79 22.25 -0.83
C HIS A 392 -1.66 22.74 0.09
N LEU A 393 -2.00 23.45 1.16
CA LEU A 393 -1.04 23.92 2.16
C LEU A 393 -0.39 22.79 2.94
N VAL A 394 -1.04 21.63 3.04
CA VAL A 394 -0.61 20.52 3.89
C VAL A 394 0.25 19.53 3.08
N GLU A 395 1.52 19.41 3.40
CA GLU A 395 2.39 18.36 2.87
C GLU A 395 2.26 17.09 3.71
N ASN A 396 2.32 17.24 5.04
CA ASN A 396 2.10 16.15 5.98
C ASN A 396 1.44 16.68 7.26
N ILE A 397 0.72 15.82 7.98
CA ILE A 397 0.03 16.17 9.22
C ILE A 397 0.05 14.98 10.18
N CYS A 398 0.17 15.27 11.46
CA CYS A 398 -0.03 14.33 12.56
C CYS A 398 -0.99 14.97 13.56
N VAL A 399 -2.13 14.33 13.80
CA VAL A 399 -3.13 14.79 14.77
C VAL A 399 -2.93 14.03 16.07
N TYR A 400 -2.92 14.76 17.17
CA TYR A 400 -2.79 14.21 18.52
C TYR A 400 -4.02 14.56 19.35
N GLY A 401 -4.53 13.58 20.08
CA GLY A 401 -5.60 13.71 21.06
C GLY A 401 -5.17 13.23 22.44
N ASP A 402 -5.63 13.88 23.47
CA ASP A 402 -5.39 13.53 24.87
C ASP A 402 -6.72 13.29 25.58
N PRO A 403 -6.92 12.14 26.26
CA PRO A 403 -8.16 11.83 26.99
C PRO A 403 -8.53 12.85 28.06
N TYR A 404 -7.57 13.62 28.54
CA TYR A 404 -7.79 14.67 29.55
C TYR A 404 -8.05 16.06 28.96
N LYS A 405 -8.12 16.18 27.62
CA LYS A 405 -8.36 17.45 26.92
C LYS A 405 -9.68 17.41 26.13
N LYS A 406 -10.23 18.59 25.88
CA LYS A 406 -11.47 18.76 25.14
C LYS A 406 -11.29 18.91 23.63
N TYR A 407 -10.05 18.98 23.15
CA TYR A 407 -9.71 19.25 21.75
C TYR A 407 -8.50 18.43 21.33
N THR A 408 -8.35 18.25 20.02
CA THR A 408 -7.15 17.69 19.39
C THR A 408 -6.24 18.80 18.92
N VAL A 409 -4.94 18.51 18.77
CA VAL A 409 -3.93 19.39 18.18
C VAL A 409 -3.31 18.70 16.98
N ALA A 410 -2.79 19.49 16.03
CA ALA A 410 -2.15 18.96 14.85
C ALA A 410 -0.74 19.56 14.66
N LEU A 411 0.22 18.69 14.35
CA LEU A 411 1.52 19.08 13.82
C LEU A 411 1.42 19.03 12.29
N VAL A 412 1.64 20.16 11.64
CA VAL A 412 1.49 20.29 10.19
C VAL A 412 2.81 20.66 9.55
N SER A 413 3.23 19.83 8.58
CA SER A 413 4.29 20.19 7.64
C SER A 413 3.66 20.86 6.43
N PHE A 414 4.07 22.07 6.15
CA PHE A 414 3.49 22.85 5.06
C PHE A 414 4.21 22.59 3.73
N ASN A 415 3.44 22.63 2.64
CA ASN A 415 3.98 22.58 1.29
C ASN A 415 4.74 23.88 0.97
N LYS A 416 6.07 23.83 1.06
CA LYS A 416 6.94 24.98 0.86
C LYS A 416 6.77 25.63 -0.52
N SER A 417 6.58 24.83 -1.56
CA SER A 417 6.41 25.33 -2.93
C SER A 417 5.12 26.12 -3.08
N TYR A 418 4.04 25.68 -2.42
CA TYR A 418 2.76 26.37 -2.46
C TYR A 418 2.82 27.68 -1.65
N ILE A 419 3.43 27.67 -0.47
CA ILE A 419 3.59 28.90 0.35
C ILE A 419 4.39 29.98 -0.41
N LEU A 420 5.45 29.58 -1.13
CA LEU A 420 6.26 30.51 -1.92
C LEU A 420 5.55 31.03 -3.17
N SER A 421 4.40 30.46 -3.53
CA SER A 421 3.58 30.88 -4.67
C SER A 421 2.40 31.78 -4.27
N LEU A 422 2.13 31.93 -2.97
CA LEU A 422 1.17 32.90 -2.39
C LEU A 422 1.78 34.29 -2.28
#